data_eaca203e048de62f8ccc188550a16c57
#
_entry.id   eaca203e048de62f8ccc188550a16c57
#
_cell.length_a   1.000
_cell.length_b   1.000
_cell.length_c   1.000
_cell.angle_alpha   90.00
_cell.angle_beta   90.00
_cell.angle_gamma   90.00
#
_symmetry.space_group_name_H-M   'P 1'
#
loop_
_entity.id
_entity.type
_entity.pdbx_description
1 polymer ?
#
loop_
_entity_poly.entity_id
_entity_poly.type
_entity_poly.pdbx_seq_one_letter_code
_entity_poly.pdbx_strand_id
1 'polypeptide(L)'
;MPSQATITDTSSGAAASVPTAVLDTLASRWRCSGLFISLLDPAGAVVYHDSHASPFFLEYVLAQFRAELGKSLALGADRIGRAPVDRSIPGVLLDIHPLIEKRRMQGILVLAAVDAAIDRTEDLQRAAGRLRLDAQWLLAAARRLPPADDNSFAHRSRLLLDMLHDQIRLAAVQREIDSVSGELSGSYEELTLIYQLTASMHITRTPADFFRQACTEYNEFTGVRSTGVALTVGSLPGAAPAMFGPMSLPAPELHRLGSLLVDAFNYDQSPIIINDLAASPSYAFLGRHARQLLAVPLFRPQKHLGALFALDKIASDFDSHDVKLLISIANASAIYLENSILYEDVRGLVMGLLHSLTSAVDAKDPYTCGHSRRVALLSRRIAREAGLDEAQCERIYMGGLLHDVGKIGVPEHVLSKPGKLTAEEFDLIRRHPAIGARILKDVKQIQDVIPGVLYHHERYDGGGYPAGLAGENIPLIGRVICLADCLDAMTSTRTYRKAMPLEAALVEIDRGRGRQFDPALADALLRIGDGRLKSLLAAHHALGGGGTLLDSAGDSAPAIGETR
;
A
#
# COMPACT_ATOMS: atom_id res chain seq x y z
N MET A 1 -48.68 -42.11 10.26
CA MET A 1 -47.44 -41.35 10.35
C MET A 1 -46.25 -42.30 10.23
N PRO A 2 -45.54 -42.33 9.13
CA PRO A 2 -44.23 -42.97 9.06
C PRO A 2 -43.14 -41.89 9.09
N SER A 3 -42.12 -42.18 9.85
CA SER A 3 -40.93 -41.40 10.20
C SER A 3 -40.21 -40.86 8.99
N GLN A 4 -39.85 -39.59 9.06
CA GLN A 4 -38.83 -38.97 8.22
C GLN A 4 -37.50 -39.65 8.50
N ALA A 5 -37.00 -40.43 7.54
CA ALA A 5 -35.63 -40.88 7.52
C ALA A 5 -34.72 -39.72 7.07
N THR A 6 -34.04 -39.16 8.02
CA THR A 6 -32.97 -38.20 7.81
C THR A 6 -31.84 -38.91 7.09
N ILE A 7 -31.57 -38.55 5.83
CA ILE A 7 -30.39 -39.01 5.10
C ILE A 7 -29.19 -38.25 5.67
N THR A 8 -28.38 -38.95 6.46
CA THR A 8 -27.08 -38.49 6.90
C THR A 8 -26.12 -38.43 5.69
N ASP A 9 -25.66 -37.24 5.41
CA ASP A 9 -24.61 -36.95 4.43
C ASP A 9 -23.27 -37.50 4.96
N THR A 10 -22.95 -38.73 4.56
CA THR A 10 -21.62 -39.34 4.81
C THR A 10 -21.14 -40.02 3.54
N SER A 11 -20.49 -39.22 2.66
CA SER A 11 -19.49 -39.73 1.75
C SER A 11 -18.54 -38.64 1.27
N SER A 12 -17.43 -38.51 1.97
CA SER A 12 -16.19 -38.01 1.41
C SER A 12 -15.71 -38.97 0.31
N GLY A 13 -15.56 -38.46 -0.93
CA GLY A 13 -14.86 -39.17 -1.97
C GLY A 13 -15.60 -39.15 -3.29
N ALA A 14 -15.12 -38.30 -4.24
CA ALA A 14 -15.37 -38.33 -5.68
C ALA A 14 -16.83 -38.55 -6.11
N ALA A 15 -17.74 -37.69 -5.66
CA ALA A 15 -19.10 -37.65 -6.16
C ALA A 15 -19.15 -36.85 -7.46
N ALA A 16 -19.64 -37.54 -8.47
CA ALA A 16 -20.20 -37.11 -9.76
C ALA A 16 -19.92 -35.66 -10.18
N SER A 17 -19.29 -35.52 -11.34
CA SER A 17 -19.12 -34.24 -12.08
C SER A 17 -20.44 -33.52 -12.45
N VAL A 18 -21.59 -34.13 -12.18
CA VAL A 18 -22.93 -33.56 -12.43
C VAL A 18 -23.55 -33.11 -11.12
N PRO A 19 -23.78 -31.80 -10.91
CA PRO A 19 -24.48 -31.29 -9.74
C PRO A 19 -25.89 -31.86 -9.62
N THR A 20 -26.27 -32.35 -8.45
CA THR A 20 -27.62 -32.92 -8.19
C THR A 20 -28.74 -31.92 -8.52
N ALA A 21 -28.54 -30.63 -8.28
CA ALA A 21 -29.47 -29.59 -8.65
C ALA A 21 -29.80 -29.52 -10.17
N VAL A 22 -28.84 -29.86 -11.04
CA VAL A 22 -29.05 -29.96 -12.49
C VAL A 22 -29.94 -31.16 -12.79
N LEU A 23 -29.66 -32.30 -12.16
CA LEU A 23 -30.48 -33.51 -12.31
C LEU A 23 -31.92 -33.31 -11.82
N ASP A 24 -32.12 -32.66 -10.67
CA ASP A 24 -33.45 -32.32 -10.14
C ASP A 24 -34.22 -31.42 -11.11
N THR A 25 -33.54 -30.42 -11.68
CA THR A 25 -34.15 -29.52 -12.66
C THR A 25 -34.60 -30.27 -13.92
N LEU A 26 -33.77 -31.16 -14.43
CA LEU A 26 -34.10 -31.98 -15.59
C LEU A 26 -35.20 -32.98 -15.26
N ALA A 27 -35.09 -33.69 -14.15
CA ALA A 27 -36.11 -34.65 -13.70
C ALA A 27 -37.48 -33.99 -13.58
N SER A 28 -37.57 -32.81 -12.98
CA SER A 28 -38.85 -32.07 -12.84
C SER A 28 -39.48 -31.69 -14.17
N ARG A 29 -38.65 -31.29 -15.16
CA ARG A 29 -39.12 -30.91 -16.53
C ARG A 29 -39.60 -32.11 -17.35
N TRP A 30 -38.95 -33.24 -17.20
CA TRP A 30 -39.19 -34.42 -18.04
C TRP A 30 -40.12 -35.46 -17.40
N ARG A 31 -40.51 -35.30 -16.13
CA ARG A 31 -41.42 -36.21 -15.41
C ARG A 31 -42.73 -36.40 -16.15
N CYS A 32 -43.31 -35.33 -16.69
CA CYS A 32 -44.58 -35.41 -17.47
C CYS A 32 -44.44 -36.20 -18.76
N SER A 33 -43.25 -36.37 -19.29
CA SER A 33 -42.99 -37.17 -20.49
C SER A 33 -42.81 -38.67 -20.21
N GLY A 34 -42.93 -39.08 -18.93
CA GLY A 34 -42.76 -40.48 -18.54
C GLY A 34 -41.32 -40.96 -18.50
N LEU A 35 -40.30 -40.04 -18.57
CA LEU A 35 -38.90 -40.39 -18.39
C LEU A 35 -38.56 -40.37 -16.91
N PHE A 36 -37.81 -41.37 -16.48
CA PHE A 36 -37.19 -41.48 -15.18
C PHE A 36 -35.66 -41.32 -15.31
N ILE A 37 -35.07 -40.57 -14.40
CA ILE A 37 -33.61 -40.27 -14.39
C ILE A 37 -33.02 -40.87 -13.14
N SER A 38 -31.93 -41.62 -13.30
CA SER A 38 -31.12 -42.11 -12.19
C SER A 38 -29.63 -42.02 -12.53
N LEU A 39 -28.80 -41.77 -11.51
CA LEU A 39 -27.36 -41.76 -11.62
C LEU A 39 -26.80 -42.85 -10.71
N LEU A 40 -25.95 -43.68 -11.28
CA LEU A 40 -25.18 -44.70 -10.57
C LEU A 40 -23.73 -44.23 -10.44
N ASP A 41 -23.06 -44.64 -9.37
CA ASP A 41 -21.60 -44.49 -9.25
C ASP A 41 -20.86 -45.48 -10.19
N PRO A 42 -19.54 -45.36 -10.33
CA PRO A 42 -18.76 -46.31 -11.11
C PRO A 42 -18.84 -47.78 -10.61
N ALA A 43 -19.25 -48.01 -9.37
CA ALA A 43 -19.45 -49.33 -8.79
C ALA A 43 -20.89 -49.88 -9.00
N GLY A 44 -21.77 -49.06 -9.62
CA GLY A 44 -23.16 -49.41 -9.90
C GLY A 44 -24.13 -49.18 -8.76
N ALA A 45 -23.73 -48.45 -7.71
CA ALA A 45 -24.64 -48.04 -6.65
C ALA A 45 -25.43 -46.77 -7.07
N VAL A 46 -26.70 -46.70 -6.70
CA VAL A 46 -27.56 -45.54 -7.02
C VAL A 46 -27.16 -44.35 -6.15
N VAL A 47 -26.63 -43.31 -6.79
CA VAL A 47 -26.23 -42.03 -6.15
C VAL A 47 -27.33 -40.99 -6.22
N TYR A 48 -28.09 -40.99 -7.31
CA TYR A 48 -29.21 -40.06 -7.52
C TYR A 48 -30.36 -40.76 -8.24
N HIS A 49 -31.58 -40.39 -7.88
CA HIS A 49 -32.82 -40.72 -8.60
C HIS A 49 -33.88 -39.64 -8.39
N ASP A 50 -34.78 -39.47 -9.37
CA ASP A 50 -35.96 -38.59 -9.21
C ASP A 50 -36.87 -39.14 -8.09
N SER A 51 -36.79 -38.52 -6.91
CA SER A 51 -37.57 -38.91 -5.73
C SER A 51 -39.08 -38.69 -5.87
N HIS A 52 -39.50 -37.91 -6.86
CA HIS A 52 -40.90 -37.59 -7.15
C HIS A 52 -41.44 -38.40 -8.35
N ALA A 53 -40.68 -39.37 -8.84
CA ALA A 53 -41.12 -40.22 -9.92
C ALA A 53 -42.28 -41.14 -9.49
N SER A 54 -42.94 -41.74 -10.50
CA SER A 54 -44.00 -42.71 -10.25
C SER A 54 -43.54 -43.87 -9.37
N PRO A 55 -44.40 -44.43 -8.49
CA PRO A 55 -44.11 -45.63 -7.73
C PRO A 55 -43.61 -46.81 -8.60
N PHE A 56 -44.02 -46.92 -9.85
CA PHE A 56 -43.48 -47.88 -10.79
C PHE A 56 -41.98 -47.79 -10.93
N PHE A 57 -41.42 -46.57 -11.06
CA PHE A 57 -39.99 -46.40 -11.15
C PHE A 57 -39.28 -46.56 -9.79
N LEU A 58 -39.87 -46.01 -8.73
CA LEU A 58 -39.24 -45.99 -7.40
C LEU A 58 -39.20 -47.41 -6.76
N GLU A 59 -40.29 -48.19 -6.92
CA GLU A 59 -40.36 -49.50 -6.26
C GLU A 59 -39.89 -50.65 -7.15
N TYR A 60 -40.11 -50.55 -8.47
CA TYR A 60 -39.76 -51.63 -9.39
C TYR A 60 -38.40 -51.40 -10.05
N VAL A 61 -38.19 -50.30 -10.76
CA VAL A 61 -36.99 -50.02 -11.55
C VAL A 61 -35.77 -49.81 -10.66
N LEU A 62 -35.91 -49.02 -9.59
CA LEU A 62 -34.83 -48.79 -8.63
C LEU A 62 -34.45 -50.07 -7.86
N ALA A 63 -35.44 -50.91 -7.53
CA ALA A 63 -35.16 -52.20 -6.87
C ALA A 63 -34.31 -53.12 -7.77
N GLN A 64 -34.55 -53.13 -9.08
CA GLN A 64 -33.75 -53.90 -10.02
C GLN A 64 -32.29 -53.35 -10.09
N PHE A 65 -32.08 -52.03 -10.10
CA PHE A 65 -30.74 -51.47 -10.01
C PHE A 65 -30.00 -51.82 -8.73
N ARG A 66 -30.70 -51.77 -7.58
CA ARG A 66 -30.10 -52.10 -6.28
C ARG A 66 -29.80 -53.59 -6.11
N ALA A 67 -30.51 -54.49 -6.80
CA ALA A 67 -30.33 -55.93 -6.65
C ALA A 67 -29.04 -56.39 -7.38
N GLU A 68 -29.03 -56.43 -8.69
CA GLU A 68 -27.91 -57.00 -9.45
C GLU A 68 -27.53 -56.16 -10.70
N LEU A 69 -28.50 -55.45 -11.26
CA LEU A 69 -28.32 -54.73 -12.53
C LEU A 69 -27.28 -53.65 -12.45
N GLY A 70 -27.23 -52.87 -11.36
CA GLY A 70 -26.24 -51.81 -11.16
C GLY A 70 -24.80 -52.32 -11.22
N LYS A 71 -24.51 -53.48 -10.57
CA LYS A 71 -23.19 -54.10 -10.65
C LYS A 71 -22.88 -54.65 -12.04
N SER A 72 -23.88 -55.23 -12.69
CA SER A 72 -23.74 -55.71 -14.08
C SER A 72 -23.44 -54.59 -15.06
N LEU A 73 -24.08 -53.45 -14.91
CA LEU A 73 -23.83 -52.26 -15.72
C LEU A 73 -22.41 -51.71 -15.49
N ALA A 74 -21.96 -51.65 -14.25
CA ALA A 74 -20.62 -51.21 -13.92
C ALA A 74 -19.52 -52.11 -14.53
N LEU A 75 -19.73 -53.43 -14.51
CA LEU A 75 -18.81 -54.40 -15.11
C LEU A 75 -18.83 -54.40 -16.64
N GLY A 76 -19.95 -53.99 -17.25
CA GLY A 76 -20.15 -53.95 -18.70
C GLY A 76 -19.94 -52.57 -19.33
N ALA A 77 -19.25 -51.64 -18.65
CA ALA A 77 -19.09 -50.26 -19.07
C ALA A 77 -18.58 -50.08 -20.54
N ASP A 78 -17.73 -50.96 -21.01
CA ASP A 78 -17.24 -50.97 -22.40
C ASP A 78 -18.30 -51.30 -23.45
N ARG A 79 -19.46 -51.88 -23.05
CA ARG A 79 -20.57 -52.27 -23.91
C ARG A 79 -21.73 -51.27 -23.83
N ILE A 80 -21.70 -50.33 -22.91
CA ILE A 80 -22.72 -49.30 -22.69
C ILE A 80 -22.72 -48.35 -23.89
N GLY A 81 -23.90 -48.06 -24.46
CA GLY A 81 -24.06 -47.18 -25.61
C GLY A 81 -23.96 -47.83 -27.00
N ARG A 82 -23.79 -49.18 -27.09
CA ARG A 82 -23.77 -49.91 -28.38
C ARG A 82 -25.16 -50.26 -28.91
N ALA A 83 -26.17 -50.36 -28.03
CA ALA A 83 -27.55 -50.55 -28.42
C ALA A 83 -28.37 -49.29 -28.07
N PRO A 84 -29.23 -48.80 -28.97
CA PRO A 84 -29.96 -47.54 -28.71
C PRO A 84 -30.99 -47.68 -27.60
N VAL A 85 -31.44 -48.87 -27.27
CA VAL A 85 -32.40 -49.13 -26.20
C VAL A 85 -32.10 -50.48 -25.55
N ASP A 86 -31.94 -50.52 -24.22
CA ASP A 86 -31.76 -51.71 -23.44
C ASP A 86 -33.07 -52.13 -22.78
N ARG A 87 -33.36 -53.46 -22.74
CA ARG A 87 -34.57 -54.06 -22.17
C ARG A 87 -34.24 -55.03 -21.06
N SER A 88 -33.16 -54.82 -20.34
CA SER A 88 -32.72 -55.67 -19.24
C SER A 88 -33.74 -55.76 -18.11
N ILE A 89 -34.61 -54.76 -17.97
CA ILE A 89 -35.74 -54.75 -17.04
C ILE A 89 -37.02 -55.00 -17.84
N PRO A 90 -37.75 -56.08 -17.56
CA PRO A 90 -38.98 -56.40 -18.25
C PRO A 90 -40.01 -55.27 -18.19
N GLY A 91 -40.55 -54.88 -19.32
CA GLY A 91 -41.52 -53.76 -19.46
C GLY A 91 -40.97 -52.37 -19.32
N VAL A 92 -39.64 -52.21 -19.38
CA VAL A 92 -38.93 -50.95 -19.28
C VAL A 92 -37.93 -50.79 -20.42
N LEU A 93 -37.96 -49.63 -21.08
CA LEU A 93 -36.91 -49.20 -21.98
C LEU A 93 -35.86 -48.45 -21.20
N LEU A 94 -34.59 -48.82 -21.38
CA LEU A 94 -33.46 -48.18 -20.72
C LEU A 94 -32.53 -47.57 -21.77
N ASP A 95 -32.02 -46.38 -21.48
CA ASP A 95 -30.90 -45.76 -22.19
C ASP A 95 -29.81 -45.42 -21.17
N ILE A 96 -28.61 -45.92 -21.43
CA ILE A 96 -27.54 -46.01 -20.43
C ILE A 96 -26.30 -45.31 -20.98
N HIS A 97 -25.89 -44.25 -20.30
CA HIS A 97 -24.80 -43.38 -20.72
C HIS A 97 -23.68 -43.31 -19.64
N PRO A 98 -22.44 -43.70 -19.97
CA PRO A 98 -21.30 -43.51 -19.09
C PRO A 98 -20.93 -42.02 -19.06
N LEU A 99 -20.80 -41.47 -17.88
CA LEU A 99 -20.26 -40.12 -17.67
C LEU A 99 -18.75 -40.23 -17.50
N ILE A 100 -18.02 -39.74 -18.50
CA ILE A 100 -16.55 -39.82 -18.55
C ILE A 100 -15.96 -38.41 -18.48
N GLU A 101 -15.13 -38.16 -17.48
CA GLU A 101 -14.36 -36.94 -17.33
C GLU A 101 -12.86 -37.25 -17.25
N LYS A 102 -12.02 -36.53 -18.00
CA LYS A 102 -10.55 -36.73 -18.01
C LYS A 102 -10.14 -38.20 -18.19
N ARG A 103 -10.88 -38.96 -19.04
CA ARG A 103 -10.69 -40.41 -19.31
C ARG A 103 -10.99 -41.33 -18.12
N ARG A 104 -11.69 -40.85 -17.08
CA ARG A 104 -12.16 -41.67 -15.96
C ARG A 104 -13.69 -41.67 -15.94
N MET A 105 -14.26 -42.85 -15.71
CA MET A 105 -15.69 -42.98 -15.50
C MET A 105 -16.05 -42.39 -14.15
N GLN A 106 -16.93 -41.40 -14.14
CA GLN A 106 -17.43 -40.71 -12.93
C GLN A 106 -18.75 -41.28 -12.47
N GLY A 107 -19.51 -41.91 -13.38
CA GLY A 107 -20.78 -42.51 -13.08
C GLY A 107 -21.49 -42.98 -14.34
N ILE A 108 -22.67 -43.51 -14.17
CA ILE A 108 -23.52 -44.01 -15.24
C ILE A 108 -24.90 -43.36 -15.11
N LEU A 109 -25.27 -42.55 -16.10
CA LEU A 109 -26.59 -41.99 -16.20
C LEU A 109 -27.52 -43.02 -16.85
N VAL A 110 -28.65 -43.27 -16.20
CA VAL A 110 -29.67 -44.19 -16.67
C VAL A 110 -30.98 -43.44 -16.85
N LEU A 111 -31.49 -43.50 -18.05
CA LEU A 111 -32.81 -42.99 -18.41
C LEU A 111 -33.74 -44.20 -18.61
N ALA A 112 -34.96 -44.13 -18.05
CA ALA A 112 -35.91 -45.21 -18.16
C ALA A 112 -37.31 -44.70 -18.56
N ALA A 113 -38.04 -45.49 -19.33
CA ALA A 113 -39.42 -45.25 -19.66
C ALA A 113 -40.22 -46.57 -19.67
N VAL A 114 -41.53 -46.48 -19.58
CA VAL A 114 -42.41 -47.64 -19.72
C VAL A 114 -42.51 -48.06 -21.18
N ASP A 115 -42.21 -49.38 -21.45
CA ASP A 115 -42.36 -49.95 -22.78
C ASP A 115 -43.84 -49.99 -23.22
N ALA A 116 -44.17 -49.55 -24.40
CA ALA A 116 -45.53 -49.65 -24.97
C ALA A 116 -46.05 -51.09 -25.03
N ALA A 117 -45.13 -52.08 -25.05
CA ALA A 117 -45.44 -53.49 -25.09
C ALA A 117 -45.57 -54.15 -23.71
N ILE A 118 -45.58 -53.38 -22.59
CA ILE A 118 -45.53 -53.90 -21.22
C ILE A 118 -46.62 -54.93 -20.89
N ASP A 119 -47.79 -54.83 -21.51
CA ASP A 119 -48.93 -55.72 -21.26
C ASP A 119 -48.70 -57.15 -21.81
N ARG A 120 -47.68 -57.36 -22.65
CA ARG A 120 -47.39 -58.64 -23.32
C ARG A 120 -46.28 -59.44 -22.64
N THR A 121 -45.78 -58.99 -21.51
CA THR A 121 -44.57 -59.58 -20.91
C THR A 121 -44.90 -60.47 -19.70
N GLU A 122 -44.88 -61.81 -19.92
CA GLU A 122 -44.85 -62.79 -18.86
C GLU A 122 -43.63 -62.60 -17.92
N ASP A 123 -42.58 -62.04 -18.46
CA ASP A 123 -41.33 -61.74 -17.73
C ASP A 123 -41.55 -60.67 -16.62
N LEU A 124 -42.48 -59.72 -16.79
CA LEU A 124 -42.81 -58.76 -15.78
C LEU A 124 -43.39 -59.41 -14.50
N GLN A 125 -44.29 -60.41 -14.70
CA GLN A 125 -44.86 -61.16 -13.59
C GLN A 125 -43.81 -61.95 -12.81
N ARG A 126 -42.83 -62.53 -13.51
CA ARG A 126 -41.70 -63.27 -12.92
C ARG A 126 -40.74 -62.29 -12.19
N ALA A 127 -40.46 -61.15 -12.76
CA ALA A 127 -39.60 -60.15 -12.16
C ALA A 127 -40.26 -59.53 -10.91
N ALA A 128 -41.57 -59.20 -10.96
CA ALA A 128 -42.32 -58.68 -9.84
C ALA A 128 -42.35 -59.67 -8.66
N GLY A 129 -42.55 -60.98 -8.97
CA GLY A 129 -42.52 -62.04 -7.96
C GLY A 129 -41.17 -62.14 -7.23
N ARG A 130 -40.04 -62.01 -7.92
CA ARG A 130 -38.70 -61.98 -7.33
C ARG A 130 -38.53 -60.83 -6.34
N LEU A 131 -39.09 -59.68 -6.63
CA LEU A 131 -39.05 -58.48 -5.78
C LEU A 131 -40.17 -58.43 -4.73
N ARG A 132 -41.05 -59.45 -4.66
CA ARG A 132 -42.23 -59.54 -3.80
C ARG A 132 -43.21 -58.38 -4.03
N LEU A 133 -43.33 -57.93 -5.29
CA LEU A 133 -44.27 -56.89 -5.70
C LEU A 133 -45.51 -57.51 -6.38
N ASP A 134 -46.66 -56.89 -6.23
CA ASP A 134 -47.88 -57.30 -6.93
C ASP A 134 -47.81 -56.87 -8.40
N ALA A 135 -47.83 -57.86 -9.30
CA ALA A 135 -47.77 -57.64 -10.75
C ALA A 135 -48.96 -56.84 -11.30
N GLN A 136 -50.20 -57.02 -10.73
CA GLN A 136 -51.37 -56.27 -11.13
C GLN A 136 -51.25 -54.80 -10.73
N TRP A 137 -50.75 -54.55 -9.50
CA TRP A 137 -50.46 -53.20 -9.06
C TRP A 137 -49.39 -52.52 -9.90
N LEU A 138 -48.31 -53.22 -10.24
CA LEU A 138 -47.26 -52.71 -11.13
C LEU A 138 -47.78 -52.32 -12.52
N LEU A 139 -48.59 -53.17 -13.13
CA LEU A 139 -49.21 -52.88 -14.41
C LEU A 139 -50.16 -51.67 -14.33
N ALA A 140 -50.96 -51.56 -13.24
CA ALA A 140 -51.83 -50.41 -13.03
C ALA A 140 -51.00 -49.12 -12.81
N ALA A 141 -49.89 -49.15 -12.12
CA ALA A 141 -48.99 -48.03 -11.96
C ALA A 141 -48.31 -47.62 -13.28
N ALA A 142 -47.85 -48.58 -14.06
CA ALA A 142 -47.24 -48.35 -15.38
C ALA A 142 -48.21 -47.75 -16.40
N ARG A 143 -49.45 -48.21 -16.43
CA ARG A 143 -50.51 -47.68 -17.34
C ARG A 143 -50.88 -46.21 -17.10
N ARG A 144 -50.50 -45.64 -15.95
CA ARG A 144 -50.67 -44.21 -15.66
C ARG A 144 -49.56 -43.35 -16.26
N LEU A 145 -48.49 -43.97 -16.77
CA LEU A 145 -47.36 -43.28 -17.37
C LEU A 145 -47.52 -43.27 -18.89
N PRO A 146 -47.03 -42.25 -19.58
CA PRO A 146 -46.94 -42.22 -21.02
C PRO A 146 -46.09 -43.40 -21.52
N PRO A 147 -46.63 -44.35 -22.31
CA PRO A 147 -45.84 -45.43 -22.87
C PRO A 147 -44.88 -44.88 -23.95
N ALA A 148 -43.78 -45.55 -24.13
CA ALA A 148 -42.80 -45.20 -25.16
C ALA A 148 -42.51 -46.39 -26.07
N ASP A 149 -42.38 -46.13 -27.34
CA ASP A 149 -41.72 -47.02 -28.30
C ASP A 149 -40.25 -46.67 -28.42
N ASP A 150 -39.45 -47.52 -29.08
CA ASP A 150 -38.01 -47.33 -29.22
C ASP A 150 -37.64 -45.98 -29.84
N ASN A 151 -38.35 -45.53 -30.85
CA ASN A 151 -38.06 -44.29 -31.55
C ASN A 151 -38.36 -43.05 -30.69
N SER A 152 -39.54 -43.01 -30.06
CA SER A 152 -39.95 -41.91 -29.19
C SER A 152 -39.10 -41.85 -27.95
N PHE A 153 -38.70 -42.97 -27.40
CA PHE A 153 -37.79 -43.05 -26.24
C PHE A 153 -36.40 -42.56 -26.61
N ALA A 154 -35.79 -43.10 -27.66
CA ALA A 154 -34.46 -42.68 -28.13
C ALA A 154 -34.40 -41.19 -28.46
N HIS A 155 -35.48 -40.62 -29.06
CA HIS A 155 -35.54 -39.18 -29.34
C HIS A 155 -35.58 -38.34 -28.02
N ARG A 156 -36.46 -38.74 -27.09
CA ARG A 156 -36.57 -38.06 -25.77
C ARG A 156 -35.28 -38.17 -24.96
N SER A 157 -34.65 -39.32 -24.93
CA SER A 157 -33.36 -39.55 -24.26
C SER A 157 -32.29 -38.66 -24.82
N ARG A 158 -32.17 -38.56 -26.15
CA ARG A 158 -31.18 -37.70 -26.82
C ARG A 158 -31.37 -36.23 -26.46
N LEU A 159 -32.61 -35.74 -26.54
CA LEU A 159 -32.92 -34.34 -26.16
C LEU A 159 -32.55 -34.04 -24.69
N LEU A 160 -32.83 -35.00 -23.80
CA LEU A 160 -32.49 -34.84 -22.35
C LEU A 160 -30.96 -34.83 -22.18
N LEU A 161 -30.23 -35.69 -22.88
CA LEU A 161 -28.77 -35.71 -22.84
C LEU A 161 -28.15 -34.43 -23.39
N ASP A 162 -28.67 -33.91 -24.50
CA ASP A 162 -28.21 -32.62 -25.03
C ASP A 162 -28.45 -31.50 -24.03
N MET A 163 -29.63 -31.46 -23.42
CA MET A 163 -29.93 -30.49 -22.36
C MET A 163 -29.03 -30.66 -21.14
N LEU A 164 -28.69 -31.89 -20.75
CA LEU A 164 -27.77 -32.15 -19.64
C LEU A 164 -26.36 -31.62 -19.97
N HIS A 165 -25.86 -31.90 -21.15
CA HIS A 165 -24.57 -31.40 -21.63
C HIS A 165 -24.52 -29.87 -21.62
N ASP A 166 -25.58 -29.23 -22.14
CA ASP A 166 -25.67 -27.76 -22.14
C ASP A 166 -25.70 -27.18 -20.72
N GLN A 167 -26.44 -27.79 -19.79
CA GLN A 167 -26.48 -27.34 -18.39
C GLN A 167 -25.13 -27.51 -17.69
N ILE A 168 -24.44 -28.63 -17.91
CA ILE A 168 -23.08 -28.84 -17.36
C ILE A 168 -22.12 -27.79 -17.91
N ARG A 169 -22.17 -27.52 -19.22
CA ARG A 169 -21.34 -26.51 -19.87
C ARG A 169 -21.61 -25.11 -19.34
N LEU A 170 -22.89 -24.73 -19.20
CA LEU A 170 -23.27 -23.44 -18.63
C LEU A 170 -22.78 -23.29 -17.19
N ALA A 171 -22.92 -24.32 -16.36
CA ALA A 171 -22.43 -24.30 -14.99
C ALA A 171 -20.88 -24.20 -14.91
N ALA A 172 -20.17 -24.77 -15.87
CA ALA A 172 -18.70 -24.64 -15.97
C ALA A 172 -18.30 -23.20 -16.36
N VAL A 173 -18.93 -22.64 -17.38
CA VAL A 173 -18.70 -21.24 -17.82
C VAL A 173 -19.05 -20.26 -16.74
N GLN A 174 -20.16 -20.47 -16.00
CA GLN A 174 -20.53 -19.58 -14.90
C GLN A 174 -19.46 -19.57 -13.81
N ARG A 175 -18.92 -20.73 -13.44
CA ARG A 175 -17.82 -20.82 -12.45
C ARG A 175 -16.55 -20.11 -12.92
N GLU A 176 -16.26 -20.19 -14.22
CA GLU A 176 -15.11 -19.50 -14.81
C GLU A 176 -15.32 -17.98 -14.78
N ILE A 177 -16.52 -17.50 -15.12
CA ILE A 177 -16.90 -16.07 -15.03
C ILE A 177 -16.79 -15.58 -13.59
N ASP A 178 -17.31 -16.33 -12.62
CA ASP A 178 -17.26 -15.95 -11.21
C ASP A 178 -15.81 -15.86 -10.71
N SER A 179 -14.95 -16.80 -11.13
CA SER A 179 -13.51 -16.79 -10.82
C SER A 179 -12.80 -15.58 -11.40
N VAL A 180 -13.00 -15.32 -12.72
CA VAL A 180 -12.39 -14.17 -13.41
C VAL A 180 -12.90 -12.84 -12.84
N SER A 181 -14.19 -12.76 -12.51
CA SER A 181 -14.77 -11.58 -11.87
C SER A 181 -14.16 -11.30 -10.50
N GLY A 182 -13.91 -12.36 -9.71
CA GLY A 182 -13.23 -12.24 -8.43
C GLY A 182 -11.79 -11.74 -8.56
N GLU A 183 -11.03 -12.30 -9.52
CA GLU A 183 -9.66 -11.86 -9.80
C GLU A 183 -9.61 -10.41 -10.30
N LEU A 184 -10.56 -10.05 -11.16
CA LEU A 184 -10.65 -8.68 -11.69
C LEU A 184 -10.99 -7.68 -10.59
N SER A 185 -11.95 -8.00 -9.70
CA SER A 185 -12.29 -7.16 -8.56
C SER A 185 -11.08 -6.93 -7.66
N GLY A 186 -10.34 -8.00 -7.30
CA GLY A 186 -9.13 -7.88 -6.50
C GLY A 186 -8.04 -7.01 -7.16
N SER A 187 -7.89 -7.12 -8.49
CA SER A 187 -6.94 -6.29 -9.24
C SER A 187 -7.35 -4.81 -9.27
N TYR A 188 -8.67 -4.52 -9.40
CA TYR A 188 -9.17 -3.14 -9.30
C TYR A 188 -8.95 -2.53 -7.92
N GLU A 189 -9.14 -3.31 -6.88
CA GLU A 189 -8.91 -2.91 -5.50
C GLU A 189 -7.45 -2.54 -5.27
N GLU A 190 -6.52 -3.39 -5.71
CA GLU A 190 -5.08 -3.15 -5.65
C GLU A 190 -4.68 -1.87 -6.40
N LEU A 191 -5.16 -1.70 -7.64
CA LEU A 191 -4.88 -0.51 -8.45
C LEU A 191 -5.41 0.77 -7.80
N THR A 192 -6.61 0.74 -7.21
CA THR A 192 -7.21 1.88 -6.53
C THR A 192 -6.35 2.31 -5.34
N LEU A 193 -5.92 1.36 -4.53
CA LEU A 193 -5.07 1.61 -3.38
C LEU A 193 -3.71 2.20 -3.79
N ILE A 194 -3.06 1.61 -4.80
CA ILE A 194 -1.78 2.11 -5.33
C ILE A 194 -1.94 3.53 -5.89
N TYR A 195 -3.05 3.80 -6.60
CA TYR A 195 -3.31 5.13 -7.14
C TYR A 195 -3.49 6.18 -6.04
N GLN A 196 -4.25 5.87 -5.00
CA GLN A 196 -4.44 6.77 -3.85
C GLN A 196 -3.11 7.05 -3.14
N LEU A 197 -2.31 6.00 -2.89
CA LEU A 197 -0.99 6.15 -2.28
C LEU A 197 -0.04 6.98 -3.14
N THR A 198 0.02 6.72 -4.46
CA THR A 198 0.89 7.47 -5.36
C THR A 198 0.46 8.94 -5.50
N ALA A 199 -0.84 9.21 -5.53
CA ALA A 199 -1.36 10.57 -5.52
C ALA A 199 -1.00 11.35 -4.24
N SER A 200 -0.78 10.66 -3.13
CA SER A 200 -0.39 11.22 -1.84
C SER A 200 1.13 11.38 -1.66
N MET A 201 1.95 10.86 -2.57
CA MET A 201 3.42 10.92 -2.54
C MET A 201 3.96 12.32 -2.86
N HIS A 202 3.64 13.31 -2.04
CA HIS A 202 4.24 14.63 -2.14
C HIS A 202 5.56 14.66 -1.36
N ILE A 203 6.62 15.16 -2.00
CA ILE A 203 7.98 15.31 -1.41
C ILE A 203 7.98 16.18 -0.15
N THR A 204 6.94 17.00 0.05
CA THR A 204 6.79 17.90 1.20
C THR A 204 6.25 17.24 2.46
N ARG A 205 5.78 15.97 2.40
CA ARG A 205 5.27 15.24 3.56
C ARG A 205 6.40 14.52 4.29
N THR A 206 6.28 14.41 5.60
CA THR A 206 7.21 13.58 6.37
C THR A 206 6.94 12.09 6.11
N PRO A 207 7.97 11.23 6.17
CA PRO A 207 7.76 9.77 6.07
C PRO A 207 6.75 9.23 7.10
N ALA A 208 6.69 9.82 8.30
CA ALA A 208 5.72 9.45 9.31
C ALA A 208 4.27 9.72 8.87
N ASP A 209 4.00 10.84 8.22
CA ASP A 209 2.66 11.18 7.71
C ASP A 209 2.26 10.27 6.54
N PHE A 210 3.22 9.94 5.68
CA PHE A 210 2.99 8.99 4.59
C PHE A 210 2.62 7.60 5.13
N PHE A 211 3.41 7.04 6.06
CA PHE A 211 3.10 5.74 6.64
C PHE A 211 1.79 5.74 7.42
N ARG A 212 1.48 6.83 8.14
CA ARG A 212 0.19 6.98 8.81
C ARG A 212 -0.96 6.83 7.83
N GLN A 213 -0.91 7.54 6.71
CA GLN A 213 -1.94 7.49 5.68
C GLN A 213 -2.02 6.09 5.05
N ALA A 214 -0.90 5.54 4.58
CA ALA A 214 -0.84 4.24 3.93
C ALA A 214 -1.38 3.11 4.82
N CYS A 215 -0.99 3.10 6.09
CA CYS A 215 -1.46 2.12 7.06
C CYS A 215 -2.96 2.29 7.38
N THR A 216 -3.45 3.54 7.49
CA THR A 216 -4.87 3.81 7.74
C THR A 216 -5.73 3.34 6.57
N GLU A 217 -5.36 3.67 5.35
CA GLU A 217 -6.05 3.23 4.13
C GLU A 217 -6.07 1.70 4.02
N TYR A 218 -4.95 1.03 4.31
CA TYR A 218 -4.92 -0.44 4.34
C TYR A 218 -5.88 -1.02 5.40
N ASN A 219 -5.89 -0.46 6.61
CA ASN A 219 -6.77 -0.91 7.69
C ASN A 219 -8.26 -0.80 7.30
N GLU A 220 -8.64 0.34 6.73
CA GLU A 220 -10.03 0.59 6.30
C GLU A 220 -10.45 -0.35 5.18
N PHE A 221 -9.54 -0.60 4.25
CA PHE A 221 -9.82 -1.40 3.07
C PHE A 221 -9.93 -2.91 3.37
N THR A 222 -9.01 -3.43 4.21
CA THR A 222 -8.92 -4.88 4.50
C THR A 222 -9.67 -5.31 5.75
N GLY A 223 -10.15 -4.37 6.57
CA GLY A 223 -10.74 -4.66 7.86
C GLY A 223 -9.72 -5.15 8.90
N VAL A 224 -8.46 -4.74 8.78
CA VAL A 224 -7.41 -5.02 9.75
C VAL A 224 -7.50 -4.02 10.90
N ARG A 225 -7.28 -4.48 12.13
CA ARG A 225 -7.36 -3.59 13.31
C ARG A 225 -6.25 -2.56 13.34
N SER A 226 -5.03 -2.98 13.09
CA SER A 226 -3.88 -2.06 13.12
C SER A 226 -2.75 -2.54 12.24
N THR A 227 -2.10 -1.59 11.59
CA THR A 227 -0.91 -1.82 10.77
C THR A 227 0.25 -1.00 11.34
N GLY A 228 1.46 -1.47 11.16
CA GLY A 228 2.63 -0.76 11.64
C GLY A 228 3.83 -0.89 10.70
N VAL A 229 4.84 -0.07 10.99
CA VAL A 229 6.10 -0.04 10.27
C VAL A 229 7.27 -0.12 11.24
N ALA A 230 8.26 -0.91 10.90
CA ALA A 230 9.56 -0.95 11.56
C ALA A 230 10.65 -0.71 10.52
N LEU A 231 11.44 0.35 10.69
CA LEU A 231 12.52 0.72 9.76
C LEU A 231 13.87 0.27 10.29
N THR A 232 14.80 -0.04 9.38
CA THR A 232 16.18 -0.37 9.73
C THR A 232 16.92 0.86 10.26
N VAL A 233 17.81 0.67 11.22
CA VAL A 233 18.67 1.74 11.75
C VAL A 233 19.47 2.36 10.60
N GLY A 234 19.40 3.69 10.45
CA GLY A 234 20.08 4.44 9.38
C GLY A 234 19.22 4.76 8.16
N SER A 235 18.01 4.19 8.02
CA SER A 235 17.09 4.57 6.93
C SER A 235 16.42 5.93 7.20
N LEU A 236 16.18 6.26 8.48
CA LEU A 236 15.72 7.59 8.92
C LEU A 236 16.19 7.80 10.37
N PRO A 237 16.88 8.90 10.71
CA PRO A 237 17.27 9.19 12.08
C PRO A 237 16.05 9.28 13.00
N GLY A 238 16.02 8.47 14.07
CA GLY A 238 14.98 8.51 15.09
C GLY A 238 13.68 7.76 14.75
N ALA A 239 13.64 6.96 13.70
CA ALA A 239 12.48 6.16 13.33
C ALA A 239 12.30 4.97 14.30
N ALA A 240 11.63 5.20 15.41
CA ALA A 240 11.10 4.12 16.23
C ALA A 240 9.98 3.38 15.46
N PRO A 241 9.77 2.08 15.70
CA PRO A 241 8.63 1.37 15.16
C PRO A 241 7.32 2.08 15.53
N ALA A 242 6.41 2.21 14.57
CA ALA A 242 5.15 2.92 14.74
C ALA A 242 3.98 2.03 14.35
N MET A 243 2.83 2.22 15.03
CA MET A 243 1.56 1.55 14.71
C MET A 243 0.46 2.56 14.47
N PHE A 244 -0.48 2.20 13.59
CA PHE A 244 -1.62 3.01 13.18
C PHE A 244 -2.89 2.15 13.23
N GLY A 245 -3.93 2.64 13.90
CA GLY A 245 -5.18 1.94 14.11
C GLY A 245 -5.61 1.93 15.57
N PRO A 246 -6.76 1.31 15.90
CA PRO A 246 -7.32 1.30 17.25
C PRO A 246 -6.55 0.42 18.25
N MET A 247 -5.74 -0.53 17.76
CA MET A 247 -4.90 -1.36 18.61
C MET A 247 -3.52 -0.71 18.79
N SER A 248 -2.96 -0.76 20.00
CA SER A 248 -1.59 -0.34 20.29
C SER A 248 -0.87 -1.42 21.09
N LEU A 249 0.39 -1.65 20.76
CA LEU A 249 1.29 -2.48 21.56
C LEU A 249 2.07 -1.61 22.54
N PRO A 250 2.42 -2.13 23.73
CA PRO A 250 3.41 -1.48 24.60
C PRO A 250 4.72 -1.24 23.86
N ALA A 251 5.36 -0.08 24.09
CA ALA A 251 6.58 0.29 23.36
C ALA A 251 7.69 -0.80 23.36
N PRO A 252 7.97 -1.51 24.49
CA PRO A 252 8.97 -2.58 24.48
C PRO A 252 8.61 -3.74 23.54
N GLU A 253 7.32 -4.11 23.47
CA GLU A 253 6.83 -5.20 22.62
C GLU A 253 6.84 -4.81 21.15
N LEU A 254 6.47 -3.56 20.85
CA LEU A 254 6.53 -3.00 19.50
C LEU A 254 7.98 -2.96 18.98
N HIS A 255 8.94 -2.53 19.81
CA HIS A 255 10.35 -2.55 19.45
C HIS A 255 10.86 -3.98 19.23
N ARG A 256 10.47 -4.91 20.12
CA ARG A 256 10.82 -6.33 19.96
C ARG A 256 10.27 -6.92 18.68
N LEU A 257 9.00 -6.64 18.36
CA LEU A 257 8.39 -7.07 17.10
C LEU A 257 9.15 -6.50 15.90
N GLY A 258 9.41 -5.18 15.90
CA GLY A 258 10.16 -4.51 14.85
C GLY A 258 11.53 -5.14 14.60
N SER A 259 12.30 -5.39 15.66
CA SER A 259 13.62 -6.03 15.55
C SER A 259 13.53 -7.45 14.99
N LEU A 260 12.59 -8.26 15.49
CA LEU A 260 12.40 -9.63 15.00
C LEU A 260 12.02 -9.68 13.52
N LEU A 261 11.15 -8.77 13.06
CA LEU A 261 10.74 -8.71 11.65
C LEU A 261 11.88 -8.25 10.75
N VAL A 262 12.62 -7.22 11.16
CA VAL A 262 13.79 -6.75 10.42
C VAL A 262 14.84 -7.84 10.31
N ASP A 263 15.13 -8.55 11.40
CA ASP A 263 16.09 -9.65 11.41
C ASP A 263 15.61 -10.82 10.53
N ALA A 264 14.33 -11.21 10.63
CA ALA A 264 13.78 -12.29 9.80
C ALA A 264 13.89 -11.97 8.31
N PHE A 265 13.56 -10.75 7.89
CA PHE A 265 13.61 -10.33 6.48
C PHE A 265 15.02 -10.07 5.95
N ASN A 266 16.03 -9.99 6.80
CA ASN A 266 17.42 -10.01 6.36
C ASN A 266 17.85 -11.39 5.80
N TYR A 267 17.18 -12.48 6.22
CA TYR A 267 17.48 -13.85 5.80
C TYR A 267 16.52 -14.37 4.76
N ASP A 268 15.22 -14.07 4.90
CA ASP A 268 14.16 -14.53 4.00
C ASP A 268 13.18 -13.39 3.73
N GLN A 269 13.01 -13.05 2.46
CA GLN A 269 12.11 -11.99 2.02
C GLN A 269 10.66 -12.46 1.83
N SER A 270 10.36 -13.70 2.17
CA SER A 270 9.00 -14.25 2.08
C SER A 270 8.07 -13.59 3.10
N PRO A 271 6.82 -13.29 2.75
CA PRO A 271 5.83 -12.79 3.69
C PRO A 271 5.63 -13.74 4.88
N ILE A 272 5.45 -13.18 6.07
CA ILE A 272 5.14 -13.93 7.29
C ILE A 272 3.64 -13.83 7.53
N ILE A 273 2.95 -14.98 7.56
CA ILE A 273 1.52 -15.09 7.89
C ILE A 273 1.39 -16.01 9.09
N ILE A 274 0.80 -15.52 10.16
CA ILE A 274 0.53 -16.28 11.37
C ILE A 274 -0.91 -15.98 11.81
N ASN A 275 -1.79 -16.96 11.64
CA ASN A 275 -3.20 -16.84 12.02
C ASN A 275 -3.48 -17.31 13.47
N ASP A 276 -2.46 -17.84 14.15
CA ASP A 276 -2.49 -18.17 15.59
C ASP A 276 -1.13 -17.82 16.22
N LEU A 277 -1.02 -16.62 16.76
CA LEU A 277 0.20 -16.13 17.43
C LEU A 277 0.53 -16.89 18.71
N ALA A 278 -0.48 -17.45 19.41
CA ALA A 278 -0.25 -18.21 20.62
C ALA A 278 0.51 -19.52 20.36
N ALA A 279 0.31 -20.11 19.19
CA ALA A 279 1.00 -21.32 18.75
C ALA A 279 2.40 -21.06 18.15
N SER A 280 2.78 -19.79 17.92
CA SER A 280 4.05 -19.44 17.29
C SER A 280 5.15 -19.14 18.33
N PRO A 281 6.22 -19.97 18.45
CA PRO A 281 7.24 -19.77 19.50
C PRO A 281 7.92 -18.41 19.46
N SER A 282 8.22 -17.90 18.27
CA SER A 282 8.94 -16.63 18.08
C SER A 282 8.09 -15.40 18.39
N TYR A 283 6.77 -15.47 18.19
CA TYR A 283 5.84 -14.37 18.30
C TYR A 283 4.78 -14.53 19.40
N ALA A 284 4.89 -15.59 20.23
CA ALA A 284 3.94 -15.89 21.33
C ALA A 284 3.77 -14.72 22.33
N PHE A 285 4.78 -13.86 22.48
CA PHE A 285 4.68 -12.66 23.34
C PHE A 285 3.59 -11.68 22.89
N LEU A 286 3.20 -11.70 21.61
CA LEU A 286 2.10 -10.90 21.08
C LEU A 286 0.72 -11.51 21.36
N GLY A 287 0.63 -12.80 21.69
CA GLY A 287 -0.64 -13.53 21.86
C GLY A 287 -1.56 -12.97 22.95
N ARG A 288 -1.07 -12.07 23.81
CA ARG A 288 -1.88 -11.32 24.79
C ARG A 288 -2.61 -10.11 24.19
N HIS A 289 -2.14 -9.61 23.06
CA HIS A 289 -2.59 -8.38 22.43
C HIS A 289 -3.24 -8.62 21.08
N ALA A 290 -2.73 -9.60 20.32
CA ALA A 290 -3.19 -9.95 18.98
C ALA A 290 -3.27 -11.46 18.81
N ARG A 291 -4.18 -11.91 17.96
CA ARG A 291 -4.30 -13.31 17.54
C ARG A 291 -3.53 -13.60 16.26
N GLN A 292 -3.43 -12.60 15.36
CA GLN A 292 -2.94 -12.78 14.00
C GLN A 292 -1.88 -11.74 13.66
N LEU A 293 -0.90 -12.16 12.85
CA LEU A 293 0.17 -11.31 12.30
C LEU A 293 0.33 -11.60 10.81
N LEU A 294 0.32 -10.56 10.02
CA LEU A 294 0.82 -10.53 8.65
C LEU A 294 1.99 -9.55 8.59
N ALA A 295 3.13 -9.94 8.03
CA ALA A 295 4.24 -9.03 7.83
C ALA A 295 4.90 -9.24 6.48
N VAL A 296 5.38 -8.14 5.89
CA VAL A 296 6.06 -8.10 4.60
C VAL A 296 7.31 -7.22 4.67
N PRO A 297 8.37 -7.52 3.91
CA PRO A 297 9.57 -6.69 3.90
C PRO A 297 9.35 -5.39 3.14
N LEU A 298 9.97 -4.31 3.63
CA LEU A 298 10.23 -3.09 2.88
C LEU A 298 11.59 -3.23 2.20
N PHE A 299 11.58 -3.60 0.94
CA PHE A 299 12.81 -3.98 0.23
C PHE A 299 13.00 -3.19 -1.07
N ARG A 300 14.27 -2.89 -1.37
CA ARG A 300 14.74 -2.35 -2.65
C ARG A 300 15.94 -3.17 -3.11
N PRO A 301 16.25 -3.21 -4.42
CA PRO A 301 17.41 -3.93 -4.88
C PRO A 301 18.65 -3.55 -4.06
N GLN A 302 19.24 -4.52 -3.37
CA GLN A 302 20.45 -4.41 -2.52
C GLN A 302 20.27 -3.67 -1.19
N LYS A 303 19.04 -3.25 -0.79
CA LYS A 303 18.83 -2.55 0.48
C LYS A 303 17.53 -2.99 1.17
N HIS A 304 17.64 -3.54 2.36
CA HIS A 304 16.52 -3.78 3.25
C HIS A 304 16.24 -2.50 4.05
N LEU A 305 15.04 -1.96 3.91
CA LEU A 305 14.63 -0.68 4.52
C LEU A 305 13.84 -0.90 5.81
N GLY A 306 13.25 -2.09 6.01
CA GLY A 306 12.42 -2.39 7.16
C GLY A 306 11.33 -3.40 6.87
N ALA A 307 10.25 -3.34 7.65
CA ALA A 307 9.08 -4.20 7.52
C ALA A 307 7.78 -3.41 7.69
N LEU A 308 6.75 -3.78 6.95
CA LEU A 308 5.36 -3.46 7.25
C LEU A 308 4.70 -4.69 7.89
N PHE A 309 3.83 -4.47 8.88
CA PHE A 309 3.09 -5.54 9.51
C PHE A 309 1.66 -5.12 9.82
N ALA A 310 0.76 -6.10 9.87
CA ALA A 310 -0.65 -5.93 10.19
C ALA A 310 -1.04 -6.92 11.28
N LEU A 311 -1.90 -6.49 12.20
CA LEU A 311 -2.36 -7.27 13.34
C LEU A 311 -3.89 -7.34 13.33
N ASP A 312 -4.42 -8.55 13.49
CA ASP A 312 -5.83 -8.91 13.62
C ASP A 312 -6.73 -8.43 12.47
N LYS A 313 -7.18 -9.34 11.65
CA LYS A 313 -8.27 -9.13 10.70
C LYS A 313 -9.62 -9.38 11.40
N ILE A 314 -10.59 -8.48 11.25
CA ILE A 314 -11.82 -8.49 12.04
C ILE A 314 -12.73 -9.67 11.68
N ALA A 315 -12.87 -9.98 10.40
CA ALA A 315 -13.89 -10.91 9.90
C ALA A 315 -13.37 -12.31 9.53
N SER A 316 -12.06 -12.48 9.33
CA SER A 316 -11.47 -13.71 8.82
C SER A 316 -10.02 -13.88 9.23
N ASP A 317 -9.39 -14.96 8.82
CA ASP A 317 -7.94 -15.12 8.87
C ASP A 317 -7.29 -14.36 7.69
N PHE A 318 -6.00 -14.00 7.86
CA PHE A 318 -5.22 -13.44 6.75
C PHE A 318 -5.09 -14.44 5.62
N ASP A 319 -5.26 -13.97 4.39
CA ASP A 319 -5.20 -14.76 3.18
C ASP A 319 -4.20 -14.20 2.14
N SER A 320 -4.15 -14.82 0.97
CA SER A 320 -3.25 -14.42 -0.11
C SER A 320 -3.57 -13.04 -0.71
N HIS A 321 -4.81 -12.58 -0.60
CA HIS A 321 -5.22 -11.26 -1.07
C HIS A 321 -4.66 -10.17 -0.16
N ASP A 322 -4.78 -10.35 1.16
CA ASP A 322 -4.20 -9.43 2.15
C ASP A 322 -2.69 -9.27 1.98
N VAL A 323 -2.01 -10.40 1.70
CA VAL A 323 -0.56 -10.40 1.43
C VAL A 323 -0.22 -9.59 0.20
N LYS A 324 -0.93 -9.79 -0.92
CA LYS A 324 -0.68 -9.05 -2.17
C LYS A 324 -0.86 -7.54 -1.95
N LEU A 325 -1.95 -7.14 -1.30
CA LEU A 325 -2.21 -5.74 -0.99
C LEU A 325 -1.13 -5.14 -0.09
N LEU A 326 -0.72 -5.84 0.97
CA LEU A 326 0.32 -5.33 1.87
C LEU A 326 1.69 -5.25 1.17
N ILE A 327 2.02 -6.20 0.28
CA ILE A 327 3.23 -6.15 -0.56
C ILE A 327 3.18 -4.94 -1.50
N SER A 328 2.04 -4.66 -2.12
CA SER A 328 1.89 -3.51 -3.02
C SER A 328 2.11 -2.18 -2.28
N ILE A 329 1.56 -2.07 -1.06
CA ILE A 329 1.83 -0.92 -0.18
C ILE A 329 3.30 -0.88 0.24
N ALA A 330 3.90 -2.01 0.60
CA ALA A 330 5.31 -2.07 0.98
C ALA A 330 6.22 -1.60 -0.16
N ASN A 331 5.95 -2.01 -1.39
CA ASN A 331 6.69 -1.59 -2.58
C ASN A 331 6.55 -0.09 -2.83
N ALA A 332 5.33 0.46 -2.77
CA ALA A 332 5.08 1.89 -2.90
C ALA A 332 5.78 2.68 -1.78
N SER A 333 5.69 2.19 -0.55
CA SER A 333 6.34 2.78 0.63
C SER A 333 7.86 2.77 0.53
N ALA A 334 8.44 1.69 0.01
CA ALA A 334 9.88 1.58 -0.21
C ALA A 334 10.38 2.58 -1.25
N ILE A 335 9.62 2.79 -2.35
CA ILE A 335 9.93 3.81 -3.36
C ILE A 335 9.88 5.21 -2.74
N TYR A 336 8.82 5.52 -2.00
CA TYR A 336 8.68 6.81 -1.34
C TYR A 336 9.82 7.08 -0.36
N LEU A 337 10.15 6.10 0.48
CA LEU A 337 11.21 6.19 1.48
C LEU A 337 12.58 6.43 0.83
N GLU A 338 12.90 5.67 -0.22
CA GLU A 338 14.14 5.84 -0.98
C GLU A 338 14.24 7.23 -1.60
N ASN A 339 13.17 7.70 -2.26
CA ASN A 339 13.12 9.04 -2.82
C ASN A 339 13.30 10.13 -1.75
N SER A 340 12.70 9.94 -0.56
CA SER A 340 12.87 10.85 0.56
C SER A 340 14.32 10.89 1.07
N ILE A 341 14.96 9.73 1.19
CA ILE A 341 16.38 9.63 1.57
C ILE A 341 17.27 10.30 0.52
N LEU A 342 17.07 9.97 -0.76
CA LEU A 342 17.84 10.57 -1.86
C LEU A 342 17.68 12.10 -1.91
N TYR A 343 16.46 12.58 -1.68
CA TYR A 343 16.21 14.02 -1.62
C TYR A 343 16.99 14.70 -0.49
N GLU A 344 16.96 14.13 0.72
CA GLU A 344 17.73 14.67 1.85
C GLU A 344 19.24 14.56 1.63
N ASP A 345 19.72 13.48 1.02
CA ASP A 345 21.15 13.31 0.66
C ASP A 345 21.61 14.39 -0.35
N VAL A 346 20.81 14.62 -1.40
CA VAL A 346 21.10 15.66 -2.40
C VAL A 346 21.06 17.04 -1.76
N ARG A 347 20.05 17.30 -0.93
CA ARG A 347 19.94 18.56 -0.16
C ARG A 347 21.16 18.77 0.74
N GLY A 348 21.56 17.73 1.47
CA GLY A 348 22.75 17.76 2.33
C GLY A 348 24.04 18.01 1.52
N LEU A 349 24.18 17.37 0.36
CA LEU A 349 25.33 17.59 -0.54
C LEU A 349 25.38 19.04 -1.04
N VAL A 350 24.25 19.58 -1.52
CA VAL A 350 24.17 20.98 -2.00
C VAL A 350 24.53 21.95 -0.88
N MET A 351 23.97 21.75 0.32
CA MET A 351 24.29 22.62 1.47
C MET A 351 25.77 22.48 1.88
N GLY A 352 26.32 21.28 1.86
CA GLY A 352 27.76 21.06 2.10
C GLY A 352 28.66 21.78 1.10
N LEU A 353 28.32 21.74 -0.20
CA LEU A 353 29.04 22.47 -1.24
C LEU A 353 28.93 23.99 -1.06
N LEU A 354 27.75 24.52 -0.70
CA LEU A 354 27.57 25.94 -0.44
C LEU A 354 28.40 26.39 0.77
N HIS A 355 28.40 25.62 1.85
CA HIS A 355 29.25 25.90 3.03
C HIS A 355 30.73 25.86 2.69
N SER A 356 31.17 24.88 1.88
CA SER A 356 32.57 24.78 1.47
C SER A 356 33.01 25.97 0.61
N LEU A 357 32.13 26.38 -0.35
CA LEU A 357 32.40 27.56 -1.18
C LEU A 357 32.50 28.84 -0.33
N THR A 358 31.56 29.02 0.61
CA THR A 358 31.55 30.16 1.53
C THR A 358 32.81 30.18 2.41
N SER A 359 33.18 29.02 2.96
CA SER A 359 34.43 28.91 3.75
C SER A 359 35.68 29.24 2.95
N ALA A 360 35.71 28.89 1.66
CA ALA A 360 36.83 29.25 0.77
C ALA A 360 36.89 30.78 0.51
N VAL A 361 35.74 31.43 0.41
CA VAL A 361 35.67 32.91 0.31
C VAL A 361 36.06 33.58 1.61
N ASP A 362 35.53 33.08 2.75
CA ASP A 362 35.89 33.56 4.08
C ASP A 362 37.38 33.39 4.37
N ALA A 363 38.06 32.34 3.88
CA ALA A 363 39.49 32.13 4.03
C ALA A 363 40.33 33.16 3.29
N LYS A 364 39.78 33.78 2.24
CA LYS A 364 40.45 34.86 1.48
C LYS A 364 40.42 36.20 2.24
N ASP A 365 39.43 36.38 3.12
CA ASP A 365 39.32 37.52 4.03
C ASP A 365 39.50 37.04 5.47
N PRO A 366 40.69 37.15 6.07
CA PRO A 366 41.02 36.57 7.35
C PRO A 366 40.09 36.99 8.52
N TYR A 367 39.28 38.02 8.32
CA TYR A 367 38.40 38.59 9.33
C TYR A 367 36.96 38.07 9.21
N THR A 368 36.66 37.30 8.18
CA THR A 368 35.30 36.83 7.89
C THR A 368 35.09 35.34 8.25
N CYS A 369 36.04 34.72 8.95
CA CYS A 369 35.87 33.33 9.34
C CYS A 369 34.55 33.09 10.09
N GLY A 370 33.63 32.34 9.47
CA GLY A 370 32.30 32.04 9.98
C GLY A 370 31.29 33.20 9.94
N HIS A 371 31.66 34.36 9.40
CA HIS A 371 30.78 35.53 9.23
C HIS A 371 29.56 35.16 8.38
N SER A 372 29.77 34.66 7.18
CA SER A 372 28.68 34.34 6.24
C SER A 372 27.68 33.35 6.87
N ARG A 373 28.14 32.39 7.67
CA ARG A 373 27.28 31.44 8.38
C ARG A 373 26.48 32.15 9.50
N ARG A 374 27.09 33.04 10.27
CA ARG A 374 26.39 33.82 11.31
C ARG A 374 25.35 34.73 10.70
N VAL A 375 25.69 35.44 9.61
CA VAL A 375 24.74 36.27 8.86
C VAL A 375 23.57 35.44 8.33
N ALA A 376 23.81 34.25 7.77
CA ALA A 376 22.74 33.36 7.30
C ALA A 376 21.77 32.98 8.43
N LEU A 377 22.28 32.60 9.59
CA LEU A 377 21.46 32.20 10.73
C LEU A 377 20.68 33.38 11.35
N LEU A 378 21.32 34.52 11.47
CA LEU A 378 20.66 35.76 11.89
C LEU A 378 19.55 36.14 10.91
N SER A 379 19.82 36.09 9.61
CA SER A 379 18.85 36.39 8.55
C SER A 379 17.62 35.47 8.64
N ARG A 380 17.83 34.13 8.78
CA ARG A 380 16.74 33.17 8.98
C ARG A 380 15.94 33.45 10.24
N ARG A 381 16.61 33.80 11.33
CA ARG A 381 15.92 34.10 12.59
C ARG A 381 15.10 35.39 12.50
N ILE A 382 15.63 36.44 11.88
CA ILE A 382 14.89 37.69 11.63
C ILE A 382 13.67 37.42 10.75
N ALA A 383 13.84 36.62 9.70
CA ALA A 383 12.76 36.26 8.78
C ALA A 383 11.60 35.52 9.50
N ARG A 384 11.92 34.52 10.34
CA ARG A 384 10.92 33.83 11.17
C ARG A 384 10.18 34.78 12.12
N GLU A 385 10.91 35.67 12.77
CA GLU A 385 10.33 36.65 13.70
C GLU A 385 9.46 37.71 12.98
N ALA A 386 9.77 37.97 11.72
CA ALA A 386 8.97 38.80 10.83
C ALA A 386 7.71 38.08 10.28
N GLY A 387 7.52 36.78 10.58
CA GLY A 387 6.34 35.99 10.19
C GLY A 387 6.43 35.38 8.79
N LEU A 388 7.62 35.26 8.21
CA LEU A 388 7.83 34.60 6.91
C LEU A 388 7.70 33.06 7.05
N ASP A 389 7.23 32.41 6.01
CA ASP A 389 7.14 30.96 5.95
C ASP A 389 8.53 30.29 5.91
N GLU A 390 8.59 28.97 6.17
CA GLU A 390 9.85 28.26 6.28
C GLU A 390 10.61 28.21 4.94
N ALA A 391 9.90 28.16 3.80
CA ALA A 391 10.52 28.18 2.48
C ALA A 391 11.23 29.52 2.22
N GLN A 392 10.59 30.62 2.58
CA GLN A 392 11.17 31.96 2.53
C GLN A 392 12.36 32.10 3.48
N CYS A 393 12.24 31.56 4.70
CA CYS A 393 13.33 31.56 5.67
C CYS A 393 14.57 30.80 5.18
N GLU A 394 14.40 29.64 4.52
CA GLU A 394 15.50 28.89 3.91
C GLU A 394 16.13 29.63 2.73
N ARG A 395 15.34 30.33 1.90
CA ARG A 395 15.88 31.17 0.82
C ARG A 395 16.71 32.35 1.36
N ILE A 396 16.23 32.96 2.41
CA ILE A 396 16.95 34.03 3.10
C ILE A 396 18.23 33.52 3.76
N TYR A 397 18.19 32.31 4.35
CA TYR A 397 19.39 31.65 4.88
C TYR A 397 20.45 31.44 3.80
N MET A 398 20.06 30.87 2.63
CA MET A 398 20.98 30.70 1.50
C MET A 398 21.52 32.03 0.99
N GLY A 399 20.69 33.07 0.93
CA GLY A 399 21.14 34.41 0.56
C GLY A 399 22.18 34.98 1.52
N GLY A 400 21.94 34.84 2.81
CA GLY A 400 22.90 35.24 3.84
C GLY A 400 24.20 34.47 3.79
N LEU A 401 24.15 33.17 3.44
CA LEU A 401 25.33 32.35 3.25
C LEU A 401 26.19 32.80 2.05
N LEU A 402 25.53 33.19 0.97
CA LEU A 402 26.17 33.51 -0.32
C LEU A 402 26.39 35.00 -0.56
N HIS A 403 25.94 35.91 0.34
CA HIS A 403 25.93 37.35 0.08
C HIS A 403 27.29 37.91 -0.33
N ASP A 404 28.35 37.39 0.26
CA ASP A 404 29.73 37.82 0.09
C ASP A 404 30.52 36.98 -0.92
N VAL A 405 29.91 36.01 -1.65
CA VAL A 405 30.60 35.13 -2.57
C VAL A 405 31.42 35.88 -3.65
N GLY A 406 30.99 37.08 -4.01
CA GLY A 406 31.67 37.94 -4.99
C GLY A 406 32.99 38.53 -4.52
N LYS A 407 33.33 38.45 -3.24
CA LYS A 407 34.66 38.83 -2.71
C LYS A 407 35.81 38.04 -3.33
N ILE A 408 35.50 36.85 -3.91
CA ILE A 408 36.48 36.09 -4.68
C ILE A 408 37.08 36.90 -5.86
N GLY A 409 36.32 37.83 -6.40
CA GLY A 409 36.77 38.72 -7.50
C GLY A 409 37.44 40.00 -7.05
N VAL A 410 37.54 40.26 -5.73
CA VAL A 410 38.24 41.42 -5.19
C VAL A 410 39.71 41.07 -4.95
N PRO A 411 40.70 41.93 -5.34
CA PRO A 411 42.11 41.67 -5.08
C PRO A 411 42.40 41.53 -3.57
N GLU A 412 43.24 40.56 -3.20
CA GLU A 412 43.54 40.22 -1.80
C GLU A 412 44.19 41.40 -1.06
N HIS A 413 45.09 42.14 -1.71
CA HIS A 413 45.76 43.30 -1.12
C HIS A 413 44.80 44.44 -0.76
N VAL A 414 43.59 44.47 -1.36
CA VAL A 414 42.52 45.42 -1.04
C VAL A 414 41.72 44.90 0.18
N LEU A 415 41.36 43.61 0.17
CA LEU A 415 40.59 43.01 1.28
C LEU A 415 41.39 42.98 2.59
N SER A 416 42.71 42.68 2.51
CA SER A 416 43.58 42.53 3.69
C SER A 416 44.30 43.82 4.08
N LYS A 417 44.02 44.96 3.43
CA LYS A 417 44.72 46.21 3.66
C LYS A 417 44.62 46.71 5.11
N PRO A 418 45.72 46.85 5.83
CA PRO A 418 45.70 47.42 7.17
C PRO A 418 45.59 48.94 7.06
N GLY A 419 44.36 49.49 7.14
CA GLY A 419 44.13 50.93 7.13
C GLY A 419 42.92 51.38 6.31
N LYS A 420 42.75 52.67 6.11
CA LYS A 420 41.66 53.22 5.31
C LYS A 420 41.89 52.91 3.84
N LEU A 421 40.82 52.51 3.16
CA LEU A 421 40.80 52.30 1.72
C LEU A 421 40.80 53.64 0.98
N THR A 422 41.48 53.69 -0.17
CA THR A 422 41.29 54.82 -1.14
C THR A 422 39.91 54.73 -1.77
N ALA A 423 39.50 55.76 -2.48
CA ALA A 423 38.23 55.74 -3.20
C ALA A 423 38.19 54.65 -4.27
N GLU A 424 39.30 54.46 -4.97
CA GLU A 424 39.43 53.40 -6.01
C GLU A 424 39.38 51.99 -5.41
N GLU A 425 40.06 51.78 -4.29
CA GLU A 425 40.01 50.49 -3.56
C GLU A 425 38.62 50.17 -3.02
N PHE A 426 37.93 51.20 -2.48
CA PHE A 426 36.57 51.06 -2.03
C PHE A 426 35.60 50.71 -3.17
N ASP A 427 35.79 51.31 -4.36
CA ASP A 427 35.04 50.95 -5.57
C ASP A 427 35.25 49.51 -6.01
N LEU A 428 36.45 48.95 -5.84
CA LEU A 428 36.67 47.53 -6.09
C LEU A 428 35.86 46.64 -5.14
N ILE A 429 35.78 46.99 -3.86
CA ILE A 429 34.94 46.26 -2.89
C ILE A 429 33.46 46.42 -3.24
N ARG A 430 33.00 47.61 -3.60
CA ARG A 430 31.56 47.86 -3.96
C ARG A 430 31.08 47.03 -5.14
N ARG A 431 32.00 46.40 -5.93
CA ARG A 431 31.65 45.55 -7.05
C ARG A 431 31.32 44.10 -6.64
N HIS A 432 31.65 43.64 -5.40
CA HIS A 432 31.44 42.24 -5.02
C HIS A 432 29.96 41.80 -5.12
N PRO A 433 28.91 42.60 -4.81
CA PRO A 433 27.53 42.14 -4.96
C PRO A 433 27.22 41.79 -6.43
N ALA A 434 27.64 42.62 -7.38
CA ALA A 434 27.43 42.37 -8.80
C ALA A 434 28.28 41.19 -9.33
N ILE A 435 29.49 40.99 -8.80
CA ILE A 435 30.32 39.83 -9.11
C ILE A 435 29.65 38.56 -8.56
N GLY A 436 29.17 38.59 -7.33
CA GLY A 436 28.46 37.47 -6.70
C GLY A 436 27.21 37.07 -7.49
N ALA A 437 26.38 38.03 -7.84
CA ALA A 437 25.21 37.80 -8.67
C ALA A 437 25.58 37.17 -10.02
N ARG A 438 26.69 37.58 -10.64
CA ARG A 438 27.19 37.01 -11.90
C ARG A 438 27.69 35.59 -11.73
N ILE A 439 28.35 35.25 -10.61
CA ILE A 439 28.82 33.90 -10.32
C ILE A 439 27.64 32.94 -10.19
N LEU A 440 26.55 33.38 -9.57
CA LEU A 440 25.40 32.56 -9.25
C LEU A 440 24.35 32.50 -10.37
N LYS A 441 24.43 33.36 -11.41
CA LYS A 441 23.39 33.55 -12.44
C LYS A 441 22.98 32.26 -13.18
N ASP A 442 23.90 31.33 -13.34
CA ASP A 442 23.65 30.10 -14.11
C ASP A 442 23.07 28.96 -13.25
N VAL A 443 22.95 29.15 -11.93
CA VAL A 443 22.35 28.18 -11.00
C VAL A 443 20.85 28.43 -10.91
N LYS A 444 20.06 27.71 -11.73
CA LYS A 444 18.60 27.92 -11.85
C LYS A 444 17.84 27.80 -10.53
N GLN A 445 18.30 26.96 -9.62
CA GLN A 445 17.61 26.63 -8.36
C GLN A 445 17.69 27.74 -7.30
N ILE A 446 18.55 28.73 -7.48
CA ILE A 446 18.76 29.82 -6.51
C ILE A 446 18.59 31.23 -7.14
N GLN A 447 17.88 31.33 -8.26
CA GLN A 447 17.66 32.61 -8.95
C GLN A 447 16.95 33.64 -8.04
N ASP A 448 16.07 33.18 -7.19
CA ASP A 448 15.32 33.96 -6.20
C ASP A 448 16.18 34.40 -4.99
N VAL A 449 17.37 33.81 -4.82
CA VAL A 449 18.36 34.19 -3.79
C VAL A 449 19.28 35.31 -4.29
N ILE A 450 19.52 35.41 -5.61
CA ILE A 450 20.43 36.38 -6.22
C ILE A 450 20.13 37.82 -5.83
N PRO A 451 18.85 38.28 -5.74
CA PRO A 451 18.55 39.61 -5.26
C PRO A 451 19.08 39.91 -3.86
N GLY A 452 19.15 38.93 -2.98
CA GLY A 452 19.77 39.07 -1.67
C GLY A 452 21.27 39.36 -1.78
N VAL A 453 21.97 38.61 -2.64
CA VAL A 453 23.41 38.79 -2.90
C VAL A 453 23.70 40.15 -3.57
N LEU A 454 22.84 40.57 -4.50
CA LEU A 454 23.05 41.84 -5.25
C LEU A 454 22.75 43.07 -4.43
N TYR A 455 21.73 43.02 -3.56
CA TYR A 455 21.18 44.23 -2.92
C TYR A 455 21.34 44.29 -1.40
N HIS A 456 22.17 43.45 -0.78
CA HIS A 456 22.38 43.45 0.67
C HIS A 456 23.09 44.72 1.20
N HIS A 457 23.71 45.52 0.34
CA HIS A 457 24.30 46.79 0.68
C HIS A 457 23.43 47.98 0.30
N GLU A 458 22.18 47.76 -0.16
CA GLU A 458 21.21 48.83 -0.30
C GLU A 458 20.76 49.31 1.07
N ARG A 459 20.43 50.58 1.16
CA ARG A 459 19.95 51.21 2.37
C ARG A 459 18.50 51.64 2.19
N TYR A 460 17.73 51.55 3.22
CA TYR A 460 16.31 51.87 3.18
C TYR A 460 16.05 53.33 2.73
N ASP A 461 16.99 54.27 3.03
CA ASP A 461 16.99 55.66 2.62
C ASP A 461 17.47 55.91 1.17
N GLY A 462 17.86 54.91 0.43
CA GLY A 462 18.38 54.98 -0.94
C GLY A 462 19.85 55.38 -1.06
N GLY A 463 20.55 55.57 0.05
CA GLY A 463 21.99 55.89 0.07
C GLY A 463 22.92 54.70 -0.08
N GLY A 464 22.39 53.53 -0.47
CA GLY A 464 23.13 52.28 -0.64
C GLY A 464 23.72 52.07 -2.04
N TYR A 465 24.17 50.86 -2.32
CA TYR A 465 24.69 50.42 -3.62
C TYR A 465 24.32 48.96 -3.87
N PRO A 466 24.31 48.46 -5.13
CA PRO A 466 24.83 49.10 -6.36
C PRO A 466 23.82 49.96 -7.11
N ALA A 467 22.50 49.85 -6.85
CA ALA A 467 21.47 50.47 -7.66
C ALA A 467 20.84 51.73 -7.01
N GLY A 468 21.09 52.00 -5.72
CA GLY A 468 20.51 53.09 -4.96
C GLY A 468 19.01 52.91 -4.75
N LEU A 469 18.54 51.68 -4.57
CA LEU A 469 17.13 51.38 -4.30
C LEU A 469 16.75 51.91 -2.92
N ALA A 470 15.48 52.40 -2.77
CA ALA A 470 14.97 52.90 -1.51
C ALA A 470 13.68 52.20 -1.07
N GLY A 471 13.49 52.08 0.23
CA GLY A 471 12.28 51.54 0.84
C GLY A 471 12.00 50.10 0.41
N GLU A 472 10.75 49.84 0.07
CA GLU A 472 10.28 48.51 -0.35
C GLU A 472 10.68 48.12 -1.77
N ASN A 473 11.26 49.02 -2.56
CA ASN A 473 11.86 48.70 -3.85
C ASN A 473 13.13 47.80 -3.67
N ILE A 474 13.73 47.81 -2.50
CA ILE A 474 14.79 46.86 -2.15
C ILE A 474 14.12 45.49 -1.91
N PRO A 475 14.53 44.40 -2.62
CA PRO A 475 14.00 43.07 -2.37
C PRO A 475 14.11 42.69 -0.88
N LEU A 476 13.03 42.06 -0.34
CA LEU A 476 12.94 41.72 1.08
C LEU A 476 14.15 40.95 1.58
N ILE A 477 14.62 39.96 0.78
CA ILE A 477 15.82 39.16 1.09
C ILE A 477 17.07 40.05 1.27
N GLY A 478 17.22 41.10 0.45
CA GLY A 478 18.32 42.07 0.58
C GLY A 478 18.22 42.91 1.86
N ARG A 479 17.00 43.39 2.20
CA ARG A 479 16.75 44.14 3.43
C ARG A 479 17.05 43.31 4.70
N VAL A 480 16.67 42.02 4.72
CA VAL A 480 16.94 41.10 5.85
C VAL A 480 18.45 40.87 5.99
N ILE A 481 19.14 40.57 4.89
CA ILE A 481 20.59 40.31 4.91
C ILE A 481 21.37 41.54 5.34
N CYS A 482 21.01 42.75 4.82
CA CYS A 482 21.60 44.03 5.23
C CYS A 482 21.58 44.21 6.76
N LEU A 483 20.43 43.93 7.39
CA LEU A 483 20.28 44.07 8.84
C LEU A 483 21.13 43.03 9.59
N ALA A 484 21.13 41.78 9.15
CA ALA A 484 21.89 40.70 9.77
C ALA A 484 23.41 40.93 9.62
N ASP A 485 23.90 41.30 8.44
CA ASP A 485 25.30 41.61 8.18
C ASP A 485 25.77 42.78 9.05
N CYS A 486 25.00 43.85 9.14
CA CYS A 486 25.35 44.98 10.01
C CYS A 486 25.43 44.59 11.51
N LEU A 487 24.51 43.76 11.99
CA LEU A 487 24.54 43.28 13.37
C LEU A 487 25.80 42.42 13.63
N ASP A 488 26.09 41.47 12.73
CA ASP A 488 27.31 40.63 12.87
C ASP A 488 28.58 41.48 12.77
N ALA A 489 28.62 42.40 11.83
CA ALA A 489 29.75 43.35 11.68
C ALA A 489 29.98 44.22 12.91
N MET A 490 28.96 44.64 13.63
CA MET A 490 29.08 45.39 14.88
C MET A 490 29.53 44.56 16.06
N THR A 491 29.05 43.31 16.17
CA THR A 491 29.29 42.42 17.30
C THR A 491 30.53 41.54 17.13
N SER A 492 31.18 41.56 15.96
CA SER A 492 32.43 40.82 15.68
C SER A 492 33.65 41.74 15.78
N THR A 493 34.79 41.20 16.24
CA THR A 493 36.07 41.95 16.27
C THR A 493 36.64 42.01 14.88
N ARG A 494 36.97 43.21 14.37
CA ARG A 494 37.63 43.46 13.11
C ARG A 494 39.01 44.14 13.31
N THR A 495 39.85 44.15 12.31
CA THR A 495 41.21 44.72 12.37
C THR A 495 41.31 46.11 13.01
N TYR A 496 40.28 46.89 12.78
CA TYR A 496 40.25 48.32 13.15
C TYR A 496 39.31 48.63 14.31
N ARG A 497 38.56 47.62 14.79
CA ARG A 497 37.48 47.83 15.75
C ARG A 497 37.27 46.58 16.59
N LYS A 498 37.31 46.75 17.94
CA LYS A 498 36.83 45.74 18.89
C LYS A 498 35.33 45.50 18.72
N ALA A 499 34.88 44.28 18.99
CA ALA A 499 33.46 43.95 19.02
C ALA A 499 32.68 44.92 19.92
N MET A 500 31.58 45.42 19.46
CA MET A 500 30.64 46.22 20.22
C MET A 500 29.78 45.27 21.09
N PRO A 501 29.47 45.63 22.35
CA PRO A 501 28.47 44.85 23.12
C PRO A 501 27.15 44.80 22.40
N LEU A 502 26.45 43.63 22.47
CA LEU A 502 25.19 43.40 21.73
C LEU A 502 24.16 44.50 22.01
N GLU A 503 24.04 44.93 23.28
CA GLU A 503 23.11 45.97 23.70
C GLU A 503 23.37 47.29 22.96
N ALA A 504 24.66 47.65 22.80
CA ALA A 504 25.03 48.85 22.05
C ALA A 504 24.75 48.70 20.54
N ALA A 505 24.98 47.50 19.97
CA ALA A 505 24.68 47.23 18.59
C ALA A 505 23.17 47.33 18.30
N LEU A 506 22.32 46.84 19.22
CA LEU A 506 20.85 46.95 19.09
C LEU A 506 20.38 48.41 19.16
N VAL A 507 21.03 49.25 19.95
CA VAL A 507 20.75 50.72 19.99
C VAL A 507 21.09 51.36 18.63
N GLU A 508 22.21 50.98 18.00
CA GLU A 508 22.58 51.47 16.68
C GLU A 508 21.60 50.99 15.58
N ILE A 509 21.10 49.75 15.68
CA ILE A 509 20.05 49.24 14.79
C ILE A 509 18.79 50.10 14.91
N ASP A 510 18.35 50.35 16.14
CA ASP A 510 17.16 51.17 16.41
C ASP A 510 17.30 52.62 15.85
N ARG A 511 18.50 53.23 16.00
CA ARG A 511 18.82 54.54 15.41
C ARG A 511 18.84 54.53 13.89
N GLY A 512 19.17 53.41 13.27
CA GLY A 512 19.21 53.21 11.83
C GLY A 512 17.84 52.94 11.21
N ARG A 513 16.80 52.75 12.01
CA ARG A 513 15.44 52.47 11.58
C ARG A 513 14.92 53.52 10.61
N GLY A 514 14.36 53.10 9.45
CA GLY A 514 13.85 53.98 8.41
C GLY A 514 14.92 54.74 7.62
N ARG A 515 16.20 54.55 7.97
CA ARG A 515 17.35 55.11 7.25
C ARG A 515 18.18 54.04 6.60
N GLN A 516 18.96 53.31 7.37
CA GLN A 516 19.73 52.18 6.87
C GLN A 516 18.89 50.92 6.80
N PHE A 517 18.02 50.70 7.79
CA PHE A 517 17.26 49.47 7.98
C PHE A 517 15.77 49.65 7.76
N ASP A 518 15.15 48.60 7.25
CA ASP A 518 13.69 48.46 7.20
C ASP A 518 13.11 48.52 8.62
N PRO A 519 12.13 49.40 8.89
CA PRO A 519 11.56 49.53 10.22
C PRO A 519 10.92 48.26 10.75
N ALA A 520 10.18 47.52 9.90
CA ALA A 520 9.49 46.30 10.29
C ALA A 520 10.47 45.16 10.62
N LEU A 521 11.59 45.06 9.89
CA LEU A 521 12.63 44.09 10.14
C LEU A 521 13.48 44.43 11.37
N ALA A 522 13.76 45.72 11.61
CA ALA A 522 14.40 46.16 12.83
C ALA A 522 13.54 45.83 14.05
N ASP A 523 12.22 46.05 13.98
CA ASP A 523 11.28 45.66 15.03
C ASP A 523 11.28 44.13 15.26
N ALA A 524 11.31 43.35 14.20
CA ALA A 524 11.39 41.89 14.30
C ALA A 524 12.70 41.44 15.01
N LEU A 525 13.85 42.03 14.66
CA LEU A 525 15.12 41.73 15.30
C LEU A 525 15.08 42.06 16.79
N LEU A 526 14.54 43.23 17.17
CA LEU A 526 14.46 43.66 18.58
C LEU A 526 13.53 42.79 19.41
N ARG A 527 12.51 42.18 18.81
CA ARG A 527 11.63 41.20 19.50
C ARG A 527 12.29 39.88 19.83
N ILE A 528 13.37 39.48 19.12
CA ILE A 528 14.07 38.17 19.40
C ILE A 528 14.58 38.10 20.83
N GLY A 529 15.01 39.21 21.38
CA GLY A 529 15.53 39.33 22.77
C GLY A 529 17.02 38.95 22.89
N ASP A 530 17.68 39.64 23.81
CA ASP A 530 19.14 39.59 24.00
C ASP A 530 19.69 38.19 24.28
N GLY A 531 18.99 37.40 25.10
CA GLY A 531 19.43 36.05 25.47
C GLY A 531 19.52 35.10 24.28
N ARG A 532 18.54 35.14 23.40
CA ARG A 532 18.51 34.30 22.19
C ARG A 532 19.53 34.77 21.14
N LEU A 533 19.69 36.09 20.98
CA LEU A 533 20.71 36.64 20.08
C LEU A 533 22.12 36.31 20.57
N LYS A 534 22.39 36.43 21.91
CA LYS A 534 23.66 36.01 22.50
C LYS A 534 23.94 34.53 22.26
N SER A 535 22.95 33.67 22.44
CA SER A 535 23.10 32.22 22.17
C SER A 535 23.44 31.95 20.71
N LEU A 536 22.77 32.61 19.76
CA LEU A 536 23.03 32.47 18.33
C LEU A 536 24.46 32.93 17.95
N LEU A 537 24.92 34.04 18.49
CA LEU A 537 26.25 34.57 18.24
C LEU A 537 27.34 33.71 18.91
N ALA A 538 27.10 33.23 20.15
CA ALA A 538 28.07 32.45 20.94
C ALA A 538 28.23 31.02 20.42
N ALA A 539 27.16 30.36 20.04
CA ALA A 539 27.17 28.98 19.53
C ALA A 539 28.10 28.82 18.32
N HIS A 540 28.36 29.89 17.58
CA HIS A 540 29.23 29.87 16.41
C HIS A 540 30.68 30.31 16.67
N HIS A 541 30.96 31.00 17.76
CA HIS A 541 32.37 31.21 18.19
C HIS A 541 33.03 29.92 18.67
N ALA A 542 32.24 28.97 19.18
CA ALA A 542 32.74 27.67 19.67
C ALA A 542 32.96 26.64 18.52
N LEU A 543 32.40 26.85 17.33
CA LEU A 543 32.42 25.92 16.19
C LEU A 543 33.52 26.22 15.16
N GLY A 544 34.49 27.04 15.47
CA GLY A 544 35.69 27.23 14.64
C GLY A 544 36.56 25.98 14.42
N GLY A 545 36.08 24.79 14.77
CA GLY A 545 36.67 23.49 14.57
C GLY A 545 35.60 22.48 14.20
N GLY A 546 35.39 22.26 12.91
CA GLY A 546 34.95 21.03 12.25
C GLY A 546 33.84 20.19 12.92
N GLY A 547 32.68 20.74 13.21
CA GLY A 547 31.55 19.98 13.70
C GLY A 547 30.26 20.34 12.96
N THR A 548 29.72 19.39 12.20
CA THR A 548 28.36 19.41 11.66
C THR A 548 27.36 19.37 12.82
N LEU A 549 26.75 20.48 13.15
CA LEU A 549 25.51 20.49 13.94
C LEU A 549 24.33 20.64 12.97
N LEU A 550 23.75 19.52 12.59
CA LEU A 550 22.35 19.41 12.25
C LEU A 550 21.55 19.91 13.46
N ASP A 551 20.59 20.78 13.23
CA ASP A 551 19.70 21.44 14.18
C ASP A 551 19.24 20.51 15.35
N SER A 552 19.97 20.51 16.45
CA SER A 552 19.51 19.95 17.71
C SER A 552 19.49 21.02 18.82
N ALA A 553 19.13 22.25 18.48
CA ALA A 553 18.64 23.21 19.44
C ALA A 553 17.11 23.21 19.36
N GLY A 554 16.51 22.32 20.15
CA GLY A 554 15.08 22.09 20.22
C GLY A 554 14.26 23.39 20.32
N ASP A 555 13.41 23.55 19.35
CA ASP A 555 12.08 24.12 19.57
C ASP A 555 11.14 22.92 19.76
N SER A 556 11.23 22.26 20.94
CA SER A 556 10.12 21.48 21.46
C SER A 556 8.98 22.47 21.67
N ALA A 557 7.98 22.41 20.79
CA ALA A 557 6.67 22.95 21.04
C ALA A 557 6.19 22.46 22.43
N PRO A 558 5.52 23.29 23.23
CA PRO A 558 5.01 22.85 24.51
C PRO A 558 4.06 21.68 24.31
N ALA A 559 4.25 20.61 25.07
CA ALA A 559 3.32 19.52 25.20
C ALA A 559 1.91 20.09 25.45
N ILE A 560 1.00 19.84 24.52
CA ILE A 560 -0.42 20.11 24.71
C ILE A 560 -0.87 19.19 25.84
N GLY A 561 -1.23 19.83 26.96
CA GLY A 561 -1.59 19.21 28.21
C GLY A 561 -2.77 18.27 28.05
N GLU A 562 -2.71 17.21 28.82
CA GLU A 562 -3.83 16.42 29.30
C GLU A 562 -4.97 17.35 29.73
N THR A 563 -6.10 17.23 29.09
CA THR A 563 -7.39 17.64 29.66
C THR A 563 -8.29 16.42 29.76
N ARG A 564 -8.70 16.21 30.97
CA ARG A 564 -9.56 15.20 31.62
C ARG A 564 -10.67 14.60 30.75
#